data_dfca6275c7a2fda78ed69aec6100112a
#
_entry.id   dfca6275c7a2fda78ed69aec6100112a
#
_cell.length_a   1.000
_cell.length_b   1.000
_cell.length_c   1.000
_cell.angle_alpha   90.00
_cell.angle_beta   90.00
_cell.angle_gamma   90.00
#
_symmetry.space_group_name_H-M   'P 1'
#
loop_
_entity.id
_entity.type
_entity.pdbx_description
1 polymer ?
#
loop_
_entity_poly.entity_id
_entity_poly.type
_entity_poly.pdbx_seq_one_letter_code
_entity_poly.pdbx_strand_id
1 'polypeptide(L)'
;MKRASLITLLLLGSLSAVNSARAVDYPLPPAGSRLIGQNQTYTIQEGDNKLQAIARRFNTAAQLILETNNTIAPVNPAPGTVITIPSQMLLPDTEREGIVVNLAELRLYFYPPGENIVQVYPLGIGQLGLETPVSTT
;
A
#
# COMPACT_ATOMS: atom_id res chain seq x y z
N MET A 1 -31.11 -49.16 -13.38
CA MET A 1 -29.81 -48.63 -13.06
C MET A 1 -29.87 -47.14 -12.92
N LYS A 2 -29.74 -46.68 -11.77
CA LYS A 2 -29.72 -45.23 -11.50
C LYS A 2 -28.34 -44.70 -11.67
N ARG A 3 -28.22 -43.73 -12.53
CA ARG A 3 -26.98 -42.97 -12.62
C ARG A 3 -27.18 -41.62 -11.98
N ALA A 4 -26.48 -41.40 -10.94
CA ALA A 4 -26.36 -40.04 -10.42
C ALA A 4 -25.43 -39.27 -11.33
N SER A 5 -25.99 -38.39 -12.16
CA SER A 5 -25.16 -37.43 -12.85
C SER A 5 -24.76 -36.38 -11.82
N LEU A 6 -23.57 -36.49 -11.36
CA LEU A 6 -22.92 -35.42 -10.64
C LEU A 6 -22.67 -34.30 -11.62
N ILE A 7 -23.59 -33.37 -11.67
CA ILE A 7 -23.30 -32.09 -12.29
C ILE A 7 -22.45 -31.36 -11.26
N THR A 8 -21.17 -31.53 -11.39
CA THR A 8 -20.24 -30.66 -10.69
C THR A 8 -20.37 -29.29 -11.33
N LEU A 9 -21.19 -28.46 -10.76
CA LEU A 9 -21.25 -27.08 -11.12
C LEU A 9 -19.93 -26.47 -10.62
N LEU A 10 -18.94 -26.46 -11.49
CA LEU A 10 -17.75 -25.68 -11.29
C LEU A 10 -18.18 -24.22 -11.39
N LEU A 11 -18.50 -23.63 -10.24
CA LEU A 11 -18.56 -22.20 -10.14
C LEU A 11 -17.12 -21.70 -10.27
N LEU A 12 -16.70 -21.51 -11.49
CA LEU A 12 -15.56 -20.66 -11.78
C LEU A 12 -15.98 -19.25 -11.40
N GLY A 13 -15.83 -18.95 -10.12
CA GLY A 13 -15.80 -17.57 -9.70
C GLY A 13 -14.67 -16.94 -10.46
N SER A 14 -14.99 -16.12 -11.46
CA SER A 14 -14.01 -15.23 -12.04
C SER A 14 -13.53 -14.35 -10.90
N LEU A 15 -12.37 -14.66 -10.33
CA LEU A 15 -11.61 -13.70 -9.57
C LEU A 15 -11.21 -12.62 -10.57
N SER A 16 -12.08 -11.67 -10.76
CA SER A 16 -11.65 -10.40 -11.30
C SER A 16 -10.62 -9.87 -10.31
N ALA A 17 -9.37 -9.91 -10.72
CA ALA A 17 -8.32 -9.23 -10.00
C ALA A 17 -8.64 -7.74 -10.10
N VAL A 18 -9.46 -7.28 -9.17
CA VAL A 18 -9.62 -5.86 -8.97
C VAL A 18 -8.28 -5.42 -8.42
N ASN A 19 -7.57 -4.59 -9.18
CA ASN A 19 -6.40 -3.88 -8.70
C ASN A 19 -6.83 -2.86 -7.64
N SER A 20 -7.43 -3.36 -6.58
CA SER A 20 -7.71 -2.54 -5.42
C SER A 20 -6.40 -2.34 -4.67
N ALA A 21 -6.13 -1.10 -4.30
CA ALA A 21 -5.09 -0.80 -3.35
C ALA A 21 -5.27 -1.72 -2.15
N ARG A 22 -4.30 -2.59 -1.90
CA ARG A 22 -4.38 -3.53 -0.80
C ARG A 22 -4.05 -2.81 0.49
N ALA A 23 -4.99 -2.84 1.42
CA ALA A 23 -4.72 -2.43 2.79
C ALA A 23 -3.78 -3.44 3.44
N VAL A 24 -2.86 -2.94 4.24
CA VAL A 24 -2.07 -3.75 5.15
C VAL A 24 -2.60 -3.52 6.55
N ASP A 25 -2.92 -4.60 7.23
CA ASP A 25 -3.40 -4.56 8.61
C ASP A 25 -2.23 -4.59 9.57
N TYR A 26 -2.21 -3.66 10.50
CA TYR A 26 -1.24 -3.61 11.59
C TYR A 26 -1.96 -3.66 12.93
N PRO A 27 -1.45 -4.43 13.90
CA PRO A 27 -1.96 -4.33 15.26
C PRO A 27 -1.77 -2.91 15.79
N LEU A 28 -2.77 -2.40 16.49
CA LEU A 28 -2.61 -1.11 17.14
C LEU A 28 -1.55 -1.20 18.24
N PRO A 29 -0.59 -0.28 18.26
CA PRO A 29 0.38 -0.23 19.34
C PRO A 29 -0.31 0.22 20.65
N PRO A 30 0.32 -0.02 21.80
CA PRO A 30 -0.22 0.46 23.06
C PRO A 30 -0.50 1.97 23.06
N ALA A 31 -1.41 2.40 23.91
CA ALA A 31 -1.67 3.82 24.10
C ALA A 31 -0.36 4.56 24.46
N GLY A 32 -0.11 5.67 23.78
CA GLY A 32 1.13 6.43 23.91
C GLY A 32 2.22 6.03 22.92
N SER A 33 2.12 4.89 22.25
CA SER A 33 2.99 4.52 21.13
C SER A 33 2.29 4.74 19.81
N ARG A 34 3.03 5.28 18.83
CA ARG A 34 2.52 5.54 17.48
C ARG A 34 3.29 4.79 16.41
N LEU A 35 4.28 4.02 16.79
CA LEU A 35 5.17 3.34 15.85
C LEU A 35 4.55 2.02 15.41
N ILE A 36 4.38 1.85 14.09
CA ILE A 36 3.90 0.61 13.47
C ILE A 36 4.79 0.23 12.29
N GLY A 37 4.81 -1.06 11.96
CA GLY A 37 5.59 -1.57 10.84
C GLY A 37 7.09 -1.54 11.07
N GLN A 38 7.83 -2.01 10.09
CA GLN A 38 9.29 -2.01 10.07
C GLN A 38 9.78 -1.73 8.66
N ASN A 39 10.84 -0.97 8.52
CA ASN A 39 11.49 -0.78 7.24
C ASN A 39 12.07 -2.11 6.75
N GLN A 40 11.97 -2.32 5.46
CA GLN A 40 12.47 -3.50 4.77
C GLN A 40 13.55 -3.10 3.79
N THR A 41 14.45 -4.03 3.49
CA THR A 41 15.40 -3.85 2.39
C THR A 41 14.99 -4.70 1.20
N TYR A 42 15.19 -4.17 0.02
CA TYR A 42 14.87 -4.84 -1.22
C TYR A 42 16.03 -4.66 -2.22
N THR A 43 16.45 -5.75 -2.83
CA THR A 43 17.43 -5.71 -3.90
C THR A 43 16.72 -5.69 -5.24
N ILE A 44 17.00 -4.67 -6.04
CA ILE A 44 16.40 -4.51 -7.38
C ILE A 44 16.78 -5.71 -8.24
N GLN A 45 15.77 -6.32 -8.85
CA GLN A 45 15.93 -7.49 -9.72
C GLN A 45 15.90 -7.06 -11.19
N GLU A 46 16.48 -7.88 -12.05
CA GLU A 46 16.25 -7.75 -13.47
C GLU A 46 14.76 -7.89 -13.77
N GLY A 47 14.21 -6.98 -14.56
CA GLY A 47 12.79 -6.91 -14.83
C GLY A 47 12.01 -5.95 -13.92
N ASP A 48 12.63 -5.44 -12.88
CA ASP A 48 12.03 -4.37 -12.06
C ASP A 48 12.13 -3.03 -12.79
N ASN A 49 11.33 -2.86 -13.81
CA ASN A 49 11.48 -1.76 -14.75
C ASN A 49 11.05 -0.41 -14.20
N LYS A 50 10.24 -0.38 -13.16
CA LYS A 50 9.68 0.87 -12.63
C LYS A 50 9.56 0.83 -11.13
N LEU A 51 9.98 1.93 -10.51
CA LEU A 51 9.87 2.11 -9.07
C LEU A 51 8.41 2.03 -8.58
N GLN A 52 7.46 2.47 -9.39
CA GLN A 52 6.04 2.36 -9.08
C GLN A 52 5.57 0.92 -8.93
N ALA A 53 6.09 0.00 -9.74
CA ALA A 53 5.73 -1.42 -9.64
C ALA A 53 6.27 -2.03 -8.34
N ILE A 54 7.48 -1.64 -7.95
CA ILE A 54 8.07 -2.04 -6.67
C ILE A 54 7.24 -1.47 -5.51
N ALA A 55 6.89 -0.20 -5.57
CA ALA A 55 6.09 0.45 -4.55
C ALA A 55 4.74 -0.24 -4.33
N ARG A 56 4.07 -0.62 -5.41
CA ARG A 56 2.79 -1.36 -5.31
C ARG A 56 2.93 -2.69 -4.60
N ARG A 57 4.01 -3.43 -4.87
CA ARG A 57 4.24 -4.73 -4.21
C ARG A 57 4.43 -4.57 -2.70
N PHE A 58 5.00 -3.47 -2.27
CA PHE A 58 5.25 -3.18 -0.85
C PHE A 58 4.19 -2.28 -0.23
N ASN A 59 3.11 -2.01 -0.94
CA ASN A 59 2.00 -1.20 -0.44
C ASN A 59 2.43 0.18 0.05
N THR A 60 3.29 0.83 -0.72
CA THR A 60 3.80 2.17 -0.42
C THR A 60 3.76 3.05 -1.67
N ALA A 61 4.05 4.33 -1.52
CA ALA A 61 4.15 5.26 -2.64
C ALA A 61 5.59 5.31 -3.16
N ALA A 62 5.77 5.38 -4.47
CA ALA A 62 7.08 5.50 -5.08
C ALA A 62 7.84 6.73 -4.59
N GLN A 63 7.13 7.83 -4.36
CA GLN A 63 7.71 9.05 -3.80
C GLN A 63 8.42 8.80 -2.45
N LEU A 64 7.81 8.01 -1.58
CA LEU A 64 8.39 7.71 -0.28
C LEU A 64 9.66 6.86 -0.40
N ILE A 65 9.69 5.96 -1.39
CA ILE A 65 10.91 5.19 -1.66
C ILE A 65 12.03 6.12 -2.14
N LEU A 66 11.72 7.07 -3.02
CA LEU A 66 12.69 8.07 -3.48
C LEU A 66 13.22 8.93 -2.34
N GLU A 67 12.35 9.41 -1.50
CA GLU A 67 12.74 10.25 -0.35
C GLU A 67 13.61 9.49 0.65
N THR A 68 13.34 8.21 0.83
CA THR A 68 14.11 7.35 1.73
C THR A 68 15.47 6.97 1.15
N ASN A 69 15.58 6.89 -0.19
CA ASN A 69 16.77 6.42 -0.90
C ASN A 69 17.31 7.50 -1.83
N ASN A 70 17.95 8.51 -1.27
CA ASN A 70 18.41 9.69 -2.00
C ASN A 70 19.41 9.40 -3.14
N THR A 71 19.93 8.19 -3.22
CA THR A 71 21.00 7.83 -4.16
C THR A 71 20.53 7.04 -5.37
N ILE A 72 19.25 6.70 -5.46
CA ILE A 72 18.74 5.94 -6.61
C ILE A 72 18.25 6.86 -7.71
N ALA A 73 18.39 6.38 -8.95
CA ALA A 73 17.79 7.06 -10.10
C ALA A 73 16.25 7.03 -9.98
N PRO A 74 15.57 8.16 -10.25
CA PRO A 74 14.15 8.29 -9.92
C PRO A 74 13.20 7.35 -10.68
N VAL A 75 13.59 6.85 -11.84
CA VAL A 75 12.64 6.13 -12.71
C VAL A 75 13.00 4.68 -12.91
N ASN A 76 14.27 4.38 -13.11
CA ASN A 76 14.76 3.04 -13.45
C ASN A 76 15.93 2.66 -12.53
N PRO A 77 15.67 2.10 -11.37
CA PRO A 77 16.76 1.64 -10.51
C PRO A 77 17.52 0.47 -11.18
N ALA A 78 18.83 0.51 -11.09
CA ALA A 78 19.67 -0.53 -11.66
C ALA A 78 19.52 -1.86 -10.89
N PRO A 79 19.47 -3.00 -11.58
CA PRO A 79 19.49 -4.31 -10.91
C PRO A 79 20.71 -4.44 -10.00
N GLY A 80 20.51 -5.06 -8.85
CA GLY A 80 21.54 -5.20 -7.81
C GLY A 80 21.59 -4.06 -6.80
N THR A 81 20.92 -2.96 -7.06
CA THR A 81 20.81 -1.86 -6.09
C THR A 81 19.98 -2.30 -4.91
N VAL A 82 20.47 -2.06 -3.70
CA VAL A 82 19.73 -2.31 -2.46
C VAL A 82 19.03 -1.02 -2.05
N ILE A 83 17.72 -1.09 -1.89
CA ILE A 83 16.91 0.05 -1.45
C ILE A 83 16.21 -0.26 -0.14
N THR A 84 15.90 0.78 0.60
CA THR A 84 15.07 0.69 1.81
C THR A 84 13.62 0.96 1.44
N ILE A 85 12.73 0.07 1.83
CA ILE A 85 11.29 0.25 1.68
C ILE A 85 10.76 0.84 2.99
N PRO A 86 10.18 2.05 2.94
CA PRO A 86 9.71 2.76 4.14
C PRO A 86 8.38 2.21 4.65
N SER A 87 8.42 1.04 5.26
CA SER A 87 7.25 0.38 5.85
C SER A 87 7.06 0.70 7.33
N GLN A 88 8.04 1.31 7.97
CA GLN A 88 7.89 1.81 9.33
C GLN A 88 7.24 3.20 9.29
N MET A 89 6.23 3.40 10.12
CA MET A 89 5.49 4.64 10.11
C MET A 89 5.00 5.02 11.51
N LEU A 90 4.74 6.29 11.69
CA LEU A 90 4.10 6.82 12.88
C LEU A 90 2.62 7.05 12.60
N LEU A 91 1.76 6.48 13.44
CA LEU A 91 0.34 6.80 13.37
C LEU A 91 0.13 8.30 13.59
N PRO A 92 -0.86 8.91 12.90
CA PRO A 92 -1.20 10.29 13.14
C PRO A 92 -1.54 10.53 14.61
N ASP A 93 -1.18 11.73 15.12
CA ASP A 93 -1.51 12.13 16.48
C ASP A 93 -2.96 12.59 16.57
N THR A 94 -3.86 11.65 16.35
CA THR A 94 -5.30 11.84 16.35
C THR A 94 -5.96 10.70 17.10
N GLU A 95 -7.25 10.83 17.34
CA GLU A 95 -8.04 9.68 17.81
C GLU A 95 -7.95 8.52 16.83
N ARG A 96 -7.83 7.32 17.33
CA ARG A 96 -7.75 6.09 16.54
C ARG A 96 -9.15 5.63 16.15
N GLU A 97 -9.79 6.42 15.32
CA GLU A 97 -11.17 6.25 14.94
C GLU A 97 -11.43 6.76 13.53
N GLY A 98 -12.17 5.98 12.75
CA GLY A 98 -12.55 6.36 11.41
C GLY A 98 -11.38 6.38 10.43
N ILE A 99 -11.40 7.33 9.51
CA ILE A 99 -10.40 7.50 8.46
C ILE A 99 -9.57 8.75 8.72
N VAL A 100 -8.26 8.57 8.69
CA VAL A 100 -7.30 9.68 8.81
C VAL A 100 -6.38 9.67 7.60
N VAL A 101 -6.26 10.81 6.93
CA VAL A 101 -5.42 10.96 5.73
C VAL A 101 -4.18 11.76 6.10
N ASN A 102 -3.00 11.21 5.81
CA ASN A 102 -1.74 11.89 5.94
C ASN A 102 -1.14 12.13 4.56
N LEU A 103 -1.32 13.33 4.04
CA LEU A 103 -0.83 13.70 2.71
C LEU A 103 0.70 13.82 2.65
N ALA A 104 1.34 14.20 3.75
CA ALA A 104 2.79 14.31 3.80
C ALA A 104 3.48 12.95 3.64
N GLU A 105 2.88 11.90 4.18
CA GLU A 105 3.38 10.53 4.09
C GLU A 105 2.67 9.70 3.02
N LEU A 106 1.70 10.27 2.30
CA LEU A 106 0.91 9.60 1.25
C LEU A 106 0.28 8.31 1.74
N ARG A 107 -0.38 8.39 2.89
CA ARG A 107 -1.06 7.26 3.52
C ARG A 107 -2.43 7.63 4.03
N LEU A 108 -3.34 6.67 3.93
CA LEU A 108 -4.65 6.70 4.55
C LEU A 108 -4.70 5.62 5.63
N TYR A 109 -5.14 5.99 6.80
CA TYR A 109 -5.30 5.08 7.94
C TYR A 109 -6.78 4.90 8.21
N PHE A 110 -7.21 3.66 8.27
CA PHE A 110 -8.58 3.32 8.66
C PHE A 110 -8.57 2.48 9.93
N TYR A 111 -9.32 2.94 10.91
CA TYR A 111 -9.49 2.26 12.19
C TYR A 111 -10.86 1.60 12.21
N PRO A 112 -10.96 0.27 11.93
CA PRO A 112 -12.25 -0.42 11.95
C PRO A 112 -12.86 -0.39 13.34
N PRO A 113 -14.16 -0.09 13.47
CA PRO A 113 -14.83 -0.07 14.77
C PRO A 113 -14.77 -1.45 15.46
N GLY A 114 -14.42 -1.45 16.74
CA GLY A 114 -14.39 -2.67 17.55
C GLY A 114 -13.21 -3.58 17.28
N GLU A 115 -12.28 -3.21 16.40
CA GLU A 115 -11.08 -3.99 16.08
C GLU A 115 -9.83 -3.30 16.59
N ASN A 116 -8.87 -4.09 17.07
CA ASN A 116 -7.60 -3.57 17.58
C ASN A 116 -6.52 -3.54 16.48
N ILE A 117 -6.90 -3.03 15.31
CA ILE A 117 -6.02 -2.90 14.15
C ILE A 117 -6.17 -1.53 13.49
N VAL A 118 -5.19 -1.18 12.70
CA VAL A 118 -5.27 -0.09 11.73
C VAL A 118 -4.98 -0.65 10.35
N GLN A 119 -5.78 -0.26 9.38
CA GLN A 119 -5.57 -0.58 7.97
C GLN A 119 -4.89 0.60 7.29
N VAL A 120 -3.78 0.33 6.62
CA VAL A 120 -3.00 1.37 5.95
C VAL A 120 -3.08 1.20 4.44
N TYR A 121 -3.46 2.27 3.77
CA TYR A 121 -3.54 2.35 2.31
C TYR A 121 -2.54 3.37 1.79
N PRO A 122 -1.80 3.06 0.73
CA PRO A 122 -0.99 4.08 0.07
C PRO A 122 -1.89 5.04 -0.71
N LEU A 123 -1.54 6.32 -0.69
CA LEU A 123 -2.21 7.32 -1.50
C LEU A 123 -1.38 7.58 -2.75
N GLY A 124 -2.04 7.55 -3.91
CA GLY A 124 -1.46 8.05 -5.14
C GLY A 124 -1.61 9.56 -5.20
N ILE A 125 -0.53 10.28 -5.51
CA ILE A 125 -0.64 11.65 -5.98
C ILE A 125 -0.95 11.56 -7.47
N GLY A 126 -1.88 12.37 -7.94
CA GLY A 126 -2.11 12.52 -9.37
C GLY A 126 -0.82 12.86 -10.10
N GLN A 127 -0.71 12.47 -11.36
CA GLN A 127 0.48 12.77 -12.17
C GLN A 127 0.77 14.27 -12.14
N LEU A 128 2.05 14.61 -12.01
CA LEU A 128 2.53 15.98 -12.13
C LEU A 128 1.97 16.61 -13.42
N GLY A 129 1.20 17.68 -13.30
CA GLY A 129 0.62 18.38 -14.42
C GLY A 129 -0.85 18.11 -14.70
N LEU A 130 -1.47 17.18 -13.98
CA LEU A 130 -2.92 17.03 -13.99
C LEU A 130 -3.47 17.74 -12.76
N GLU A 131 -4.04 18.90 -12.99
CA GLU A 131 -4.78 19.58 -11.93
C GLU A 131 -5.97 18.73 -11.54
N THR A 132 -6.06 18.42 -10.27
CA THR A 132 -7.27 17.83 -9.73
C THR A 132 -8.37 18.88 -9.88
N PRO A 133 -9.50 18.56 -10.54
CA PRO A 133 -10.60 19.52 -10.60
C PRO A 133 -11.00 19.88 -9.18
N VAL A 134 -10.69 21.08 -8.77
CA VAL A 134 -11.22 21.62 -7.52
C VAL A 134 -12.68 21.93 -7.80
N SER A 135 -13.56 21.13 -7.25
CA SER A 135 -14.97 21.45 -7.22
C SER A 135 -15.14 22.68 -6.34
N THR A 136 -15.15 23.83 -6.96
CA THR A 136 -15.63 25.04 -6.31
C THR A 136 -17.14 25.01 -6.33
N THR A 137 -17.73 24.74 -5.20
CA THR A 137 -19.12 25.08 -4.97
C THR A 137 -19.21 26.53 -4.56
#